data_f9559a2243b7003e1bc83cd61561e5c7
#
_entry.id   f9559a2243b7003e1bc83cd61561e5c7
#
_cell.length_a   1.000
_cell.length_b   1.000
_cell.length_c   1.000
_cell.angle_alpha   90.00
_cell.angle_beta   90.00
_cell.angle_gamma   90.00
#
_symmetry.space_group_name_H-M   'P 1'
#
loop_
_entity.id
_entity.type
_entity.pdbx_description
1 polymer ?
#
loop_
_entity_poly.entity_id
_entity_poly.type
_entity_poly.pdbx_seq_one_letter_code
_entity_poly.pdbx_strand_id
1 'polypeptide(L)'
;MDKRFSRKLPPSLSGKCTDTIPRVSSSIITRLLLAFLLTQPITVLPVSSQAASSPGLSAARDGTLLRNGVPYRGVGVNYTDAFLRPLRHPGDESYRDDFRKLAANHIPFARIAACGYPASDYQLYLQDKEKYFKLLDGVVQAAEEANVGLIADLFWVSYTVPDLVGEPRNQWGNSQSKTRQFMRTYTREVVSRYVNSPAIWGWEFGNEYNNSVDLPDAWRNLPPVNPRLGTTRSRGPDDTLTTDIFTSALSDFAKTVREIDGHRILLTGNSIPRFSAYHMQTERRPGPDSREQFATMLLRQNPGPFNPVCIHTAPVSALPHFAKRPVSYNELIQICVGAARSASKSLSIEEFITCPPKTECSVATRGQNVNEVLAAIQANNVSLASVWVYGRKLLHDPNSLSFDDDTASVLQMIGDFNRKWSLR
;
A
#
# COMPACT_ATOMS: atom_id res chain seq x y z
N MET A 1 -32.47 42.33 26.57
CA MET A 1 -33.44 41.61 27.42
C MET A 1 -32.84 40.29 27.80
N ASP A 2 -32.49 40.27 29.01
CA ASP A 2 -31.84 39.36 29.90
C ASP A 2 -32.67 38.10 30.17
N LYS A 3 -32.07 36.96 30.30
CA LYS A 3 -32.39 35.97 31.35
C LYS A 3 -31.31 34.86 31.40
N ARG A 4 -30.49 35.01 32.43
CA ARG A 4 -29.61 33.97 33.00
C ARG A 4 -30.47 32.92 33.70
N PHE A 5 -30.09 31.65 33.61
CA PHE A 5 -30.40 30.63 34.58
C PHE A 5 -29.15 29.87 35.02
N SER A 6 -28.78 30.19 36.26
CA SER A 6 -27.80 29.43 37.04
C SER A 6 -28.50 28.24 37.72
N ARG A 7 -27.91 27.06 37.75
CA ARG A 7 -28.24 26.01 38.72
C ARG A 7 -27.00 25.44 39.39
N LYS A 8 -27.16 25.44 40.71
CA LYS A 8 -26.21 25.10 41.76
C LYS A 8 -25.92 23.61 41.84
N LEU A 9 -24.67 23.31 42.23
CA LEU A 9 -24.18 22.01 42.74
C LEU A 9 -24.69 21.78 44.19
N PRO A 10 -24.94 20.55 44.62
CA PRO A 10 -24.94 20.16 46.03
C PRO A 10 -23.69 19.41 46.47
N PRO A 11 -23.45 19.30 47.78
CA PRO A 11 -22.11 19.20 48.37
C PRO A 11 -21.64 17.77 48.71
N SER A 12 -20.35 17.69 49.00
CA SER A 12 -19.57 16.58 49.49
C SER A 12 -20.02 15.99 50.82
N LEU A 13 -19.95 14.69 50.99
CA LEU A 13 -19.91 14.02 52.26
C LEU A 13 -18.62 13.19 52.40
N SER A 14 -17.82 13.64 53.34
CA SER A 14 -16.70 12.95 53.92
C SER A 14 -17.19 11.97 55.02
N GLY A 15 -16.70 10.75 54.98
CA GLY A 15 -16.91 9.80 56.07
C GLY A 15 -15.64 8.97 56.30
N LYS A 16 -14.87 9.33 57.30
CA LYS A 16 -13.87 8.50 57.94
C LYS A 16 -14.56 7.39 58.73
N CYS A 17 -14.05 6.19 58.70
CA CYS A 17 -14.15 5.23 59.79
C CYS A 17 -12.89 4.36 59.89
N THR A 18 -12.44 4.33 61.11
CA THR A 18 -11.23 3.76 61.69
C THR A 18 -11.44 2.30 62.10
N ASP A 19 -10.33 1.55 62.08
CA ASP A 19 -9.88 0.50 62.97
C ASP A 19 -10.74 -0.73 63.30
N THR A 20 -10.25 -1.92 63.08
CA THR A 20 -9.76 -2.77 64.22
C THR A 20 -9.18 -4.11 63.70
N ILE A 21 -7.96 -4.41 64.17
CA ILE A 21 -7.29 -5.73 64.10
C ILE A 21 -7.71 -6.53 65.34
N PRO A 22 -7.83 -7.85 65.26
CA PRO A 22 -7.51 -8.70 66.36
C PRO A 22 -6.30 -9.62 66.03
N ARG A 23 -5.27 -9.50 66.86
CA ARG A 23 -4.25 -10.52 67.11
C ARG A 23 -4.86 -11.70 67.86
N VAL A 24 -4.48 -12.90 67.46
CA VAL A 24 -4.49 -14.07 68.36
C VAL A 24 -3.13 -14.76 68.28
N SER A 25 -2.59 -15.01 69.45
CA SER A 25 -1.25 -15.52 69.74
C SER A 25 -1.20 -17.05 69.80
N SER A 26 -0.03 -17.52 69.40
CA SER A 26 0.87 -18.58 69.92
C SER A 26 0.26 -19.85 70.58
N SER A 27 0.70 -20.96 70.18
CA SER A 27 1.79 -21.81 70.74
C SER A 27 1.53 -23.31 70.50
N ILE A 28 2.58 -23.99 70.29
CA ILE A 28 3.10 -25.22 70.90
C ILE A 28 3.37 -26.41 69.98
N ILE A 29 4.69 -26.74 69.95
CA ILE A 29 5.40 -28.03 70.00
C ILE A 29 5.54 -28.91 68.76
N THR A 30 6.72 -28.89 68.21
CA THR A 30 7.76 -29.94 67.96
C THR A 30 7.30 -31.34 67.66
N ARG A 31 7.60 -31.83 66.47
CA ARG A 31 8.25 -33.12 66.23
C ARG A 31 9.06 -33.10 64.92
N LEU A 32 10.36 -33.40 65.07
CA LEU A 32 11.30 -33.67 63.97
C LEU A 32 10.87 -34.93 63.22
N LEU A 33 10.81 -34.82 61.91
CA LEU A 33 11.01 -35.91 60.98
C LEU A 33 11.83 -35.37 59.81
N LEU A 34 13.14 -35.80 59.80
CA LEU A 34 14.04 -35.58 58.67
C LEU A 34 13.54 -36.38 57.46
N ALA A 35 12.99 -35.73 56.46
CA ALA A 35 12.83 -36.28 55.13
C ALA A 35 13.77 -35.51 54.19
N PHE A 36 14.84 -36.19 53.76
CA PHE A 36 15.74 -35.70 52.70
C PHE A 36 14.93 -35.72 51.39
N LEU A 37 14.34 -34.59 51.01
CA LEU A 37 13.82 -34.37 49.69
C LEU A 37 14.95 -33.75 48.82
N LEU A 38 15.47 -34.56 47.91
CA LEU A 38 16.32 -34.14 46.81
C LEU A 38 15.54 -33.12 45.98
N THR A 39 15.76 -31.84 46.21
CA THR A 39 15.31 -30.79 45.31
C THR A 39 16.20 -30.77 44.06
N GLN A 40 15.75 -31.44 43.01
CA GLN A 40 16.31 -31.22 41.69
C GLN A 40 15.95 -29.78 41.27
N PRO A 41 16.88 -28.99 40.76
CA PRO A 41 16.53 -27.68 40.17
C PRO A 41 15.70 -27.92 38.90
N ILE A 42 14.44 -27.53 38.93
CA ILE A 42 13.62 -27.46 37.72
C ILE A 42 14.21 -26.31 36.91
N THR A 43 15.02 -26.65 35.89
CA THR A 43 15.48 -25.71 34.90
C THR A 43 14.25 -25.37 34.04
N VAL A 44 13.57 -24.28 34.35
CA VAL A 44 12.55 -23.70 33.50
C VAL A 44 13.31 -23.12 32.32
N LEU A 45 13.39 -23.89 31.23
CA LEU A 45 13.81 -23.38 29.94
C LEU A 45 12.82 -22.25 29.58
N PRO A 46 13.30 -21.06 29.19
CA PRO A 46 12.40 -20.03 28.71
C PRO A 46 11.71 -20.61 27.47
N VAL A 47 10.41 -20.83 27.56
CA VAL A 47 9.57 -21.03 26.39
C VAL A 47 9.66 -19.73 25.61
N SER A 48 10.56 -19.70 24.64
CA SER A 48 10.56 -18.67 23.61
C SER A 48 9.16 -18.74 22.98
N SER A 49 8.29 -17.83 23.37
CA SER A 49 7.06 -17.60 22.63
C SER A 49 7.50 -17.12 21.26
N GLN A 50 7.63 -18.02 20.30
CA GLN A 50 7.62 -17.63 18.88
C GLN A 50 6.31 -16.88 18.71
N ALA A 51 6.42 -15.53 18.69
CA ALA A 51 5.31 -14.70 18.28
C ALA A 51 4.84 -15.26 16.95
N ALA A 52 3.57 -15.69 16.87
CA ALA A 52 3.00 -16.22 15.65
C ALA A 52 3.33 -15.22 14.54
N SER A 53 4.05 -15.67 13.52
CA SER A 53 4.47 -14.80 12.42
C SER A 53 3.22 -14.30 11.73
N SER A 54 2.97 -12.99 11.82
CA SER A 54 1.84 -12.38 11.12
C SER A 54 2.03 -12.56 9.62
N PRO A 55 1.01 -13.03 8.88
CA PRO A 55 1.13 -13.24 7.46
C PRO A 55 1.38 -11.90 6.72
N GLY A 56 2.13 -11.95 5.61
CA GLY A 56 2.41 -10.79 4.77
C GLY A 56 3.65 -10.00 5.21
N LEU A 57 3.69 -8.73 4.83
CA LEU A 57 4.75 -7.80 5.22
C LEU A 57 4.28 -6.90 6.35
N SER A 58 5.16 -6.67 7.31
CA SER A 58 4.98 -5.68 8.39
C SER A 58 6.13 -4.67 8.40
N ALA A 59 5.99 -3.61 9.18
CA ALA A 59 7.03 -2.61 9.34
C ALA A 59 7.51 -2.55 10.80
N ALA A 60 8.82 -2.58 11.01
CA ALA A 60 9.44 -2.30 12.29
C ALA A 60 9.34 -0.80 12.64
N ARG A 61 9.68 -0.42 13.86
CA ARG A 61 9.61 0.98 14.32
C ARG A 61 10.54 1.93 13.56
N ASP A 62 11.65 1.41 13.05
CA ASP A 62 12.61 2.16 12.23
C ASP A 62 12.23 2.24 10.75
N GLY A 63 11.10 1.64 10.39
CA GLY A 63 10.59 1.58 9.02
C GLY A 63 11.04 0.36 8.23
N THR A 64 11.93 -0.48 8.74
CA THR A 64 12.37 -1.70 8.06
C THR A 64 11.20 -2.63 7.79
N LEU A 65 11.04 -3.07 6.54
CA LEU A 65 10.02 -4.06 6.21
C LEU A 65 10.45 -5.45 6.67
N LEU A 66 9.51 -6.18 7.26
CA LEU A 66 9.72 -7.52 7.79
C LEU A 66 8.77 -8.51 7.12
N ARG A 67 9.28 -9.70 6.79
CA ARG A 67 8.48 -10.88 6.46
C ARG A 67 8.81 -11.98 7.45
N ASN A 68 7.79 -12.49 8.14
CA ASN A 68 7.99 -13.48 9.21
C ASN A 68 8.99 -13.01 10.29
N GLY A 69 8.99 -11.70 10.61
CA GLY A 69 9.90 -11.11 11.60
C GLY A 69 11.33 -10.85 11.13
N VAL A 70 11.67 -11.17 9.88
CA VAL A 70 13.01 -10.99 9.30
C VAL A 70 12.99 -9.84 8.30
N PRO A 71 14.03 -8.97 8.25
CA PRO A 71 14.14 -7.92 7.24
C PRO A 71 13.94 -8.47 5.83
N TYR A 72 13.07 -7.81 5.06
CA TYR A 72 12.68 -8.27 3.73
C TYR A 72 12.96 -7.21 2.66
N ARG A 73 13.41 -7.70 1.51
CA ARG A 73 13.60 -6.93 0.28
C ARG A 73 13.26 -7.79 -0.93
N GLY A 74 12.72 -7.17 -1.97
CA GLY A 74 12.41 -7.91 -3.19
C GLY A 74 11.97 -7.03 -4.34
N VAL A 75 12.11 -7.55 -5.55
CA VAL A 75 11.61 -6.93 -6.78
C VAL A 75 10.53 -7.85 -7.36
N GLY A 76 9.33 -7.30 -7.49
CA GLY A 76 8.16 -7.97 -8.06
C GLY A 76 7.79 -7.40 -9.42
N VAL A 77 6.53 -7.62 -9.77
CA VAL A 77 5.92 -7.12 -11.00
C VAL A 77 4.58 -6.42 -10.71
N ASN A 78 4.18 -5.50 -11.57
CA ASN A 78 2.80 -5.08 -11.66
C ASN A 78 2.04 -6.08 -12.52
N TYR A 79 1.06 -6.76 -11.95
CA TYR A 79 0.20 -7.73 -12.63
C TYR A 79 -1.26 -7.27 -12.50
N THR A 80 -1.52 -6.10 -13.06
CA THR A 80 -2.72 -5.31 -12.77
C THR A 80 -4.01 -5.92 -13.29
N ASP A 81 -3.95 -6.76 -14.31
CA ASP A 81 -5.11 -7.40 -14.90
C ASP A 81 -5.37 -8.84 -14.39
N ALA A 82 -4.63 -9.31 -13.38
CA ALA A 82 -4.83 -10.63 -12.78
C ALA A 82 -6.28 -10.89 -12.37
N PHE A 83 -6.94 -9.90 -11.77
CA PHE A 83 -8.35 -9.97 -11.40
C PHE A 83 -9.29 -9.40 -12.48
N LEU A 84 -8.87 -8.37 -13.22
CA LEU A 84 -9.73 -7.77 -14.25
C LEU A 84 -10.08 -8.73 -15.38
N ARG A 85 -9.19 -9.67 -15.71
CA ARG A 85 -9.46 -10.68 -16.75
C ARG A 85 -10.61 -11.60 -16.37
N PRO A 86 -10.58 -12.35 -15.26
CA PRO A 86 -11.72 -13.17 -14.86
C PRO A 86 -12.98 -12.34 -14.55
N LEU A 87 -12.85 -11.11 -14.09
CA LEU A 87 -13.99 -10.22 -13.84
C LEU A 87 -14.74 -9.90 -15.15
N ARG A 88 -14.02 -9.63 -16.22
CA ARG A 88 -14.58 -9.27 -17.53
C ARG A 88 -14.85 -10.47 -18.43
N HIS A 89 -14.10 -11.54 -18.23
CA HIS A 89 -14.17 -12.79 -18.99
C HIS A 89 -14.27 -13.97 -18.03
N PRO A 90 -15.45 -14.24 -17.45
CA PRO A 90 -15.64 -15.36 -16.54
C PRO A 90 -15.18 -16.69 -17.17
N GLY A 91 -14.27 -17.39 -16.49
CA GLY A 91 -13.62 -18.60 -17.03
C GLY A 91 -12.19 -18.39 -17.50
N ASP A 92 -11.68 -17.14 -17.58
CA ASP A 92 -10.24 -16.90 -17.76
C ASP A 92 -9.51 -17.16 -16.43
N GLU A 93 -8.84 -18.30 -16.35
CA GLU A 93 -8.00 -18.70 -15.21
C GLU A 93 -6.51 -18.67 -15.55
N SER A 94 -6.09 -17.97 -16.59
CA SER A 94 -4.69 -17.90 -17.03
C SER A 94 -3.75 -17.33 -15.96
N TYR A 95 -4.27 -16.57 -14.99
CA TYR A 95 -3.52 -16.11 -13.82
C TYR A 95 -2.88 -17.25 -13.01
N ARG A 96 -3.46 -18.47 -13.03
CA ARG A 96 -2.88 -19.64 -12.34
C ARG A 96 -1.53 -20.04 -12.91
N ASP A 97 -1.43 -20.05 -14.23
CA ASP A 97 -0.17 -20.34 -14.92
C ASP A 97 0.83 -19.18 -14.77
N ASP A 98 0.33 -17.95 -14.86
CA ASP A 98 1.12 -16.75 -14.69
C ASP A 98 1.79 -16.69 -13.30
N PHE A 99 1.07 -16.99 -12.21
CA PHE A 99 1.67 -17.05 -10.87
C PHE A 99 2.71 -18.18 -10.74
N ARG A 100 2.47 -19.36 -11.35
CA ARG A 100 3.48 -20.42 -11.39
C ARG A 100 4.74 -19.99 -12.13
N LYS A 101 4.61 -19.28 -13.27
CA LYS A 101 5.74 -18.73 -14.01
C LYS A 101 6.52 -17.70 -13.19
N LEU A 102 5.83 -16.80 -12.48
CA LEU A 102 6.47 -15.82 -11.59
C LEU A 102 7.30 -16.54 -10.49
N ALA A 103 6.70 -17.50 -9.80
CA ALA A 103 7.38 -18.28 -8.76
C ALA A 103 8.59 -19.05 -9.30
N ALA A 104 8.44 -19.76 -10.42
CA ALA A 104 9.50 -20.53 -11.07
C ALA A 104 10.71 -19.66 -11.47
N ASN A 105 10.48 -18.38 -11.75
CA ASN A 105 11.50 -17.42 -12.13
C ASN A 105 11.91 -16.47 -10.98
N HIS A 106 11.68 -16.85 -9.71
CA HIS A 106 12.10 -16.11 -8.52
C HIS A 106 11.54 -14.68 -8.42
N ILE A 107 10.36 -14.45 -8.93
CA ILE A 107 9.62 -13.19 -8.75
C ILE A 107 8.67 -13.36 -7.57
N PRO A 108 8.98 -12.74 -6.40
CA PRO A 108 8.36 -13.12 -5.13
C PRO A 108 6.98 -12.53 -4.89
N PHE A 109 6.60 -11.46 -5.61
CA PHE A 109 5.32 -10.80 -5.42
C PHE A 109 4.83 -10.09 -6.68
N ALA A 110 3.53 -9.86 -6.70
CA ALA A 110 2.84 -9.06 -7.72
C ALA A 110 1.98 -7.97 -7.07
N ARG A 111 1.99 -6.77 -7.63
CA ARG A 111 1.05 -5.70 -7.34
C ARG A 111 -0.15 -5.87 -8.27
N ILE A 112 -1.34 -6.05 -7.72
CA ILE A 112 -2.56 -6.34 -8.47
C ILE A 112 -3.64 -5.29 -8.21
N ALA A 113 -4.51 -5.03 -9.18
CA ALA A 113 -5.77 -4.33 -8.93
C ALA A 113 -6.77 -5.35 -8.35
N ALA A 114 -7.01 -5.30 -7.06
CA ALA A 114 -8.05 -6.09 -6.39
C ALA A 114 -9.41 -5.36 -6.45
N CYS A 115 -9.67 -4.68 -7.56
CA CYS A 115 -10.82 -3.81 -7.80
C CYS A 115 -11.12 -3.69 -9.31
N GLY A 116 -12.25 -3.08 -9.65
CA GLY A 116 -12.55 -2.69 -11.03
C GLY A 116 -11.84 -1.40 -11.44
N TYR A 117 -11.61 -1.19 -12.74
CA TYR A 117 -11.07 0.07 -13.25
C TYR A 117 -12.19 1.09 -13.52
N PRO A 118 -13.09 0.93 -14.50
CA PRO A 118 -14.26 1.79 -14.63
C PRO A 118 -15.39 1.35 -13.70
N ALA A 119 -16.34 2.24 -13.47
CA ALA A 119 -17.51 1.97 -12.64
C ALA A 119 -18.32 0.75 -13.15
N SER A 120 -18.31 0.49 -14.47
CA SER A 120 -18.98 -0.68 -15.05
C SER A 120 -18.42 -2.03 -14.57
N ASP A 121 -17.16 -2.11 -14.16
CA ASP A 121 -16.57 -3.34 -13.61
C ASP A 121 -17.16 -3.72 -12.25
N TYR A 122 -17.80 -2.78 -11.55
CA TYR A 122 -18.45 -3.04 -10.25
C TYR A 122 -19.90 -3.54 -10.38
N GLN A 123 -20.44 -3.70 -11.59
CA GLN A 123 -21.82 -4.17 -11.75
C GLN A 123 -22.02 -5.55 -11.12
N LEU A 124 -21.08 -6.47 -11.31
CA LEU A 124 -21.15 -7.78 -10.67
C LEU A 124 -21.11 -7.68 -9.15
N TYR A 125 -20.25 -6.84 -8.59
CA TYR A 125 -20.18 -6.59 -7.15
C TYR A 125 -21.51 -6.05 -6.59
N LEU A 126 -22.19 -5.17 -7.32
CA LEU A 126 -23.48 -4.60 -6.90
C LEU A 126 -24.64 -5.59 -7.03
N GLN A 127 -24.60 -6.52 -7.99
CA GLN A 127 -25.67 -7.47 -8.27
C GLN A 127 -25.49 -8.79 -7.52
N ASP A 128 -24.25 -9.30 -7.42
CA ASP A 128 -23.91 -10.60 -6.85
C ASP A 128 -22.49 -10.56 -6.26
N LYS A 129 -22.39 -10.11 -5.02
CA LYS A 129 -21.11 -9.99 -4.31
C LYS A 129 -20.38 -11.32 -4.19
N GLU A 130 -21.09 -12.41 -3.93
CA GLU A 130 -20.47 -13.73 -3.76
C GLU A 130 -19.80 -14.17 -5.06
N LYS A 131 -20.45 -13.98 -6.19
CA LYS A 131 -19.86 -14.28 -7.47
C LYS A 131 -18.65 -13.39 -7.79
N TYR A 132 -18.73 -12.10 -7.47
CA TYR A 132 -17.61 -11.17 -7.60
C TYR A 132 -16.41 -11.63 -6.77
N PHE A 133 -16.62 -11.90 -5.49
CA PHE A 133 -15.56 -12.35 -4.60
C PHE A 133 -15.05 -13.74 -4.95
N LYS A 134 -15.87 -14.64 -5.46
CA LYS A 134 -15.40 -15.95 -5.94
C LYS A 134 -14.36 -15.83 -7.05
N LEU A 135 -14.46 -14.84 -7.92
CA LEU A 135 -13.44 -14.58 -8.94
C LEU A 135 -12.13 -14.08 -8.30
N LEU A 136 -12.21 -13.18 -7.31
CA LEU A 136 -11.04 -12.70 -6.59
C LEU A 136 -10.42 -13.80 -5.70
N ASP A 137 -11.24 -14.67 -5.09
CA ASP A 137 -10.76 -15.86 -4.35
C ASP A 137 -9.87 -16.73 -5.24
N GLY A 138 -10.27 -16.97 -6.49
CA GLY A 138 -9.48 -17.75 -7.43
C GLY A 138 -8.09 -17.16 -7.68
N VAL A 139 -8.00 -15.82 -7.79
CA VAL A 139 -6.72 -15.11 -7.96
C VAL A 139 -5.85 -15.21 -6.71
N VAL A 140 -6.44 -14.96 -5.52
CA VAL A 140 -5.71 -15.03 -4.24
C VAL A 140 -5.24 -16.46 -3.99
N GLN A 141 -6.11 -17.46 -4.18
CA GLN A 141 -5.74 -18.88 -4.03
C GLN A 141 -4.61 -19.28 -4.97
N ALA A 142 -4.64 -18.86 -6.23
CA ALA A 142 -3.57 -19.17 -7.18
C ALA A 142 -2.22 -18.57 -6.75
N ALA A 143 -2.22 -17.37 -6.18
CA ALA A 143 -1.03 -16.76 -5.61
C ALA A 143 -0.53 -17.52 -4.35
N GLU A 144 -1.46 -18.01 -3.49
CA GLU A 144 -1.12 -18.85 -2.34
C GLU A 144 -0.46 -20.16 -2.78
N GLU A 145 -1.07 -20.87 -3.74
CA GLU A 145 -0.56 -22.14 -4.30
C GLU A 145 0.84 -21.96 -4.92
N ALA A 146 1.09 -20.81 -5.55
CA ALA A 146 2.38 -20.48 -6.13
C ALA A 146 3.39 -19.85 -5.14
N ASN A 147 2.96 -19.56 -3.90
CA ASN A 147 3.75 -18.80 -2.91
C ASN A 147 4.26 -17.45 -3.44
N VAL A 148 3.40 -16.74 -4.17
CA VAL A 148 3.64 -15.37 -4.66
C VAL A 148 2.86 -14.39 -3.80
N GLY A 149 3.52 -13.35 -3.27
CA GLY A 149 2.88 -12.30 -2.48
C GLY A 149 2.04 -11.37 -3.35
N LEU A 150 1.00 -10.79 -2.76
CA LEU A 150 0.14 -9.79 -3.41
C LEU A 150 0.17 -8.48 -2.65
N ILE A 151 0.45 -7.38 -3.36
CA ILE A 151 0.10 -6.02 -2.94
C ILE A 151 -1.24 -5.72 -3.60
N ALA A 152 -2.28 -5.60 -2.78
CA ALA A 152 -3.66 -5.49 -3.25
C ALA A 152 -4.11 -4.03 -3.27
N ASP A 153 -4.20 -3.43 -4.46
CA ASP A 153 -4.76 -2.09 -4.67
C ASP A 153 -6.29 -2.17 -4.72
N LEU A 154 -6.96 -1.39 -3.88
CA LEU A 154 -8.40 -1.45 -3.70
C LEU A 154 -9.17 -0.40 -4.49
N PHE A 155 -8.53 0.69 -4.94
CA PHE A 155 -9.21 1.80 -5.62
C PHE A 155 -8.34 2.39 -6.73
N TRP A 156 -7.94 1.57 -7.70
CA TRP A 156 -6.96 1.90 -8.73
C TRP A 156 -7.19 3.27 -9.39
N VAL A 157 -8.41 3.59 -9.77
CA VAL A 157 -8.72 4.81 -10.52
C VAL A 157 -9.50 5.81 -9.68
N SER A 158 -9.00 7.03 -9.54
CA SER A 158 -9.49 8.05 -8.60
C SER A 158 -10.94 8.49 -8.80
N TYR A 159 -11.50 8.33 -10.00
CA TYR A 159 -12.88 8.72 -10.30
C TYR A 159 -13.86 7.56 -10.31
N THR A 160 -13.40 6.31 -10.23
CA THR A 160 -14.28 5.13 -10.34
C THR A 160 -15.32 5.08 -9.25
N VAL A 161 -14.94 5.22 -7.98
CA VAL A 161 -15.90 5.18 -6.85
C VAL A 161 -16.84 6.37 -6.87
N PRO A 162 -16.38 7.63 -7.03
CA PRO A 162 -17.27 8.77 -7.23
C PRO A 162 -18.31 8.54 -8.33
N ASP A 163 -17.88 8.10 -9.51
CA ASP A 163 -18.79 7.82 -10.63
C ASP A 163 -19.82 6.72 -10.29
N LEU A 164 -19.37 5.66 -9.63
CA LEU A 164 -20.21 4.53 -9.23
C LEU A 164 -21.37 4.96 -8.31
N VAL A 165 -21.10 5.91 -7.41
CA VAL A 165 -22.09 6.38 -6.43
C VAL A 165 -22.79 7.68 -6.84
N GLY A 166 -22.46 8.23 -8.03
CA GLY A 166 -23.06 9.43 -8.59
C GLY A 166 -22.63 10.72 -7.91
N GLU A 167 -21.38 10.80 -7.48
CA GLU A 167 -20.80 11.96 -6.81
C GLU A 167 -19.58 12.50 -7.60
N PRO A 168 -19.25 13.81 -7.48
CA PRO A 168 -18.02 14.35 -8.05
C PRO A 168 -16.78 13.89 -7.27
N ARG A 169 -15.61 13.95 -7.94
CA ARG A 169 -14.36 13.40 -7.41
C ARG A 169 -13.86 14.06 -6.13
N ASN A 170 -14.19 15.35 -5.87
CA ASN A 170 -13.81 16.03 -4.63
C ASN A 170 -14.47 15.43 -3.37
N GLN A 171 -15.52 14.58 -3.53
CA GLN A 171 -16.17 13.90 -2.43
C GLN A 171 -15.28 12.87 -1.71
N TRP A 172 -14.12 12.57 -2.26
CA TRP A 172 -13.04 11.92 -1.48
C TRP A 172 -12.65 12.71 -0.22
N GLY A 173 -12.85 14.03 -0.19
CA GLY A 173 -12.59 14.89 0.98
C GLY A 173 -13.70 14.89 2.04
N ASN A 174 -14.93 14.50 1.68
CA ASN A 174 -16.08 14.54 2.57
C ASN A 174 -16.28 13.19 3.28
N SER A 175 -16.00 13.11 4.57
CA SER A 175 -16.10 11.88 5.36
C SER A 175 -17.52 11.27 5.40
N GLN A 176 -18.57 12.05 5.09
CA GLN A 176 -19.96 11.60 5.07
C GLN A 176 -20.48 11.28 3.67
N SER A 177 -19.66 11.47 2.62
CA SER A 177 -20.04 11.18 1.24
C SER A 177 -20.33 9.70 1.00
N LYS A 178 -21.09 9.40 -0.05
CA LYS A 178 -21.32 8.03 -0.53
C LYS A 178 -19.99 7.42 -1.02
N THR A 179 -19.13 8.24 -1.63
CA THR A 179 -17.77 7.84 -2.03
C THR A 179 -16.98 7.25 -0.87
N ARG A 180 -16.95 7.94 0.28
CA ARG A 180 -16.23 7.47 1.47
C ARG A 180 -16.94 6.29 2.15
N GLN A 181 -18.26 6.26 2.12
CA GLN A 181 -19.03 5.12 2.63
C GLN A 181 -18.75 3.86 1.82
N PHE A 182 -18.77 3.96 0.48
CA PHE A 182 -18.39 2.85 -0.40
C PHE A 182 -16.97 2.39 -0.15
N MET A 183 -16.00 3.31 -0.08
CA MET A 183 -14.60 3.01 0.25
C MET A 183 -14.51 2.17 1.53
N ARG A 184 -15.10 2.62 2.63
CA ARG A 184 -15.05 1.88 3.90
C ARG A 184 -15.70 0.50 3.80
N THR A 185 -16.84 0.40 3.13
CA THR A 185 -17.56 -0.86 2.97
C THR A 185 -16.73 -1.86 2.17
N TYR A 186 -16.27 -1.48 0.99
CA TYR A 186 -15.45 -2.34 0.13
C TYR A 186 -14.14 -2.73 0.81
N THR A 187 -13.47 -1.79 1.46
CA THR A 187 -12.25 -2.08 2.23
C THR A 187 -12.50 -3.13 3.32
N ARG A 188 -13.57 -2.99 4.12
CA ARG A 188 -13.89 -3.97 5.16
C ARG A 188 -14.19 -5.36 4.58
N GLU A 189 -14.93 -5.43 3.50
CA GLU A 189 -15.29 -6.69 2.86
C GLU A 189 -14.03 -7.41 2.32
N VAL A 190 -13.17 -6.70 1.58
CA VAL A 190 -11.94 -7.28 1.03
C VAL A 190 -10.95 -7.66 2.13
N VAL A 191 -10.67 -6.74 3.07
CA VAL A 191 -9.70 -6.99 4.13
C VAL A 191 -10.16 -8.12 5.05
N SER A 192 -11.43 -8.15 5.46
CA SER A 192 -11.97 -9.24 6.30
C SER A 192 -11.89 -10.60 5.62
N ARG A 193 -12.11 -10.63 4.30
CA ARG A 193 -12.07 -11.88 3.53
C ARG A 193 -10.67 -12.46 3.45
N TYR A 194 -9.66 -11.63 3.31
CA TYR A 194 -8.30 -12.07 3.03
C TYR A 194 -7.28 -11.79 4.14
N VAL A 195 -7.70 -11.31 5.32
CA VAL A 195 -6.79 -11.02 6.44
C VAL A 195 -5.97 -12.24 6.89
N ASN A 196 -6.47 -13.45 6.69
CA ASN A 196 -5.77 -14.69 7.03
C ASN A 196 -4.97 -15.28 5.86
N SER A 197 -5.07 -14.71 4.66
CA SER A 197 -4.36 -15.21 3.49
C SER A 197 -2.85 -14.92 3.60
N PRO A 198 -1.98 -15.93 3.45
CA PRO A 198 -0.54 -15.73 3.42
C PRO A 198 -0.05 -15.06 2.14
N ALA A 199 -0.87 -15.06 1.08
CA ALA A 199 -0.53 -14.37 -0.17
C ALA A 199 -0.68 -12.87 -0.05
N ILE A 200 -1.57 -12.32 0.77
CA ILE A 200 -1.68 -10.87 0.91
C ILE A 200 -0.50 -10.34 1.72
N TRP A 201 0.32 -9.51 1.09
CA TRP A 201 1.48 -8.92 1.73
C TRP A 201 1.26 -7.49 2.19
N GLY A 202 0.41 -6.74 1.52
CA GLY A 202 0.07 -5.36 1.86
C GLY A 202 -1.23 -4.90 1.22
N TRP A 203 -1.80 -3.84 1.78
CA TRP A 203 -3.01 -3.20 1.31
C TRP A 203 -2.68 -1.84 0.74
N GLU A 204 -3.13 -1.60 -0.47
CA GLU A 204 -2.87 -0.36 -1.18
C GLU A 204 -4.16 0.42 -1.43
N PHE A 205 -4.08 1.75 -1.32
CA PHE A 205 -5.25 2.60 -1.48
C PHE A 205 -5.67 2.74 -2.94
N GLY A 206 -4.76 3.16 -3.83
CA GLY A 206 -5.09 3.46 -5.22
C GLY A 206 -3.85 3.78 -6.04
N ASN A 207 -4.04 4.13 -7.32
CA ASN A 207 -2.91 4.35 -8.22
C ASN A 207 -2.78 5.81 -8.64
N GLU A 208 -1.63 6.43 -8.35
CA GLU A 208 -1.19 7.74 -8.84
C GLU A 208 -2.18 8.91 -8.59
N TYR A 209 -2.97 8.86 -7.52
CA TYR A 209 -3.90 9.96 -7.22
C TYR A 209 -3.18 11.30 -7.08
N ASN A 210 -1.95 11.28 -6.55
CA ASN A 210 -1.13 12.46 -6.37
C ASN A 210 -0.75 13.17 -7.69
N ASN A 211 -0.81 12.49 -8.82
CA ASN A 211 -0.61 13.12 -10.13
C ASN A 211 -1.75 14.07 -10.52
N SER A 212 -2.91 13.95 -9.88
CA SER A 212 -4.12 14.74 -10.16
C SER A 212 -4.40 15.84 -9.14
N VAL A 213 -3.60 15.96 -8.07
CA VAL A 213 -3.86 16.96 -7.01
C VAL A 213 -3.21 18.29 -7.31
N ASP A 214 -3.83 19.37 -6.86
CA ASP A 214 -3.32 20.75 -6.94
C ASP A 214 -2.77 21.15 -8.33
N LEU A 215 -3.48 20.73 -9.39
CA LEU A 215 -3.07 21.07 -10.76
C LEU A 215 -3.28 22.55 -11.04
N PRO A 216 -2.34 23.24 -11.75
CA PRO A 216 -2.50 24.65 -12.08
C PRO A 216 -3.73 24.90 -12.95
N ASP A 217 -3.98 24.02 -13.92
CA ASP A 217 -5.12 24.06 -14.83
C ASP A 217 -6.02 22.83 -14.59
N ALA A 218 -6.48 22.64 -13.35
CA ALA A 218 -7.24 21.45 -12.94
C ALA A 218 -8.45 21.19 -13.85
N TRP A 219 -9.12 22.26 -14.33
CA TRP A 219 -10.24 22.17 -15.25
C TRP A 219 -9.92 21.60 -16.64
N ARG A 220 -8.64 21.62 -17.06
CA ARG A 220 -8.16 20.98 -18.31
C ARG A 220 -7.80 19.52 -18.13
N ASN A 221 -7.66 19.09 -16.90
CA ASN A 221 -7.22 17.74 -16.53
C ASN A 221 -8.29 16.98 -15.75
N LEU A 222 -9.56 17.18 -16.15
CA LEU A 222 -10.68 16.46 -15.57
C LEU A 222 -10.68 14.98 -16.02
N PRO A 223 -11.26 14.09 -15.21
CA PRO A 223 -11.40 12.69 -15.58
C PRO A 223 -12.17 12.53 -16.92
N PRO A 224 -11.93 11.45 -17.65
CA PRO A 224 -12.63 11.20 -18.91
C PRO A 224 -14.13 11.04 -18.68
N VAL A 225 -14.91 11.35 -19.73
CA VAL A 225 -16.34 11.10 -19.81
C VAL A 225 -16.59 9.96 -20.78
N ASN A 226 -17.04 8.82 -20.28
CA ASN A 226 -17.45 7.66 -21.05
C ASN A 226 -18.62 6.95 -20.35
N PRO A 227 -19.87 7.38 -20.58
CA PRO A 227 -21.04 6.81 -19.91
C PRO A 227 -21.23 5.29 -20.15
N ARG A 228 -20.66 4.72 -21.24
CA ARG A 228 -20.69 3.27 -21.48
C ARG A 228 -19.85 2.50 -20.44
N LEU A 229 -18.85 3.16 -19.87
CA LEU A 229 -18.01 2.62 -18.79
C LEU A 229 -18.52 3.03 -17.39
N GLY A 230 -19.70 3.65 -17.33
CA GLY A 230 -20.33 4.06 -16.08
C GLY A 230 -19.85 5.38 -15.51
N THR A 231 -19.13 6.22 -16.29
CA THR A 231 -18.76 7.56 -15.82
C THR A 231 -19.95 8.50 -15.87
N THR A 232 -19.86 9.62 -15.14
CA THR A 232 -20.82 10.73 -15.30
C THR A 232 -20.87 11.24 -16.74
N ARG A 233 -21.97 11.97 -17.09
CA ARG A 233 -22.14 12.58 -18.41
C ARG A 233 -21.39 13.89 -18.61
N SER A 234 -20.95 14.52 -17.51
CA SER A 234 -20.22 15.78 -17.54
C SER A 234 -19.26 15.87 -16.36
N ARG A 235 -18.25 16.69 -16.48
CA ARG A 235 -17.28 16.99 -15.42
C ARG A 235 -17.28 18.50 -15.14
N GLY A 236 -16.93 18.85 -13.94
CA GLY A 236 -16.86 20.23 -13.49
C GLY A 236 -15.75 20.51 -12.48
N PRO A 237 -15.71 21.71 -11.89
CA PRO A 237 -14.70 22.07 -10.88
C PRO A 237 -14.65 21.10 -9.70
N ASP A 238 -15.80 20.51 -9.35
CA ASP A 238 -15.90 19.53 -8.25
C ASP A 238 -15.24 18.17 -8.57
N ASP A 239 -14.85 17.94 -9.81
CA ASP A 239 -14.05 16.77 -10.20
C ASP A 239 -12.54 16.99 -10.03
N THR A 240 -12.11 18.11 -9.46
CA THR A 240 -10.69 18.37 -9.15
C THR A 240 -10.31 17.79 -7.79
N LEU A 241 -9.02 17.51 -7.60
CA LEU A 241 -8.48 17.03 -6.33
C LEU A 241 -7.45 18.01 -5.77
N THR A 242 -7.35 18.03 -4.44
CA THR A 242 -6.25 18.66 -3.73
C THR A 242 -5.50 17.64 -2.88
N THR A 243 -4.28 17.95 -2.48
CA THR A 243 -3.51 17.12 -1.56
C THR A 243 -4.30 16.86 -0.26
N ASP A 244 -5.01 17.86 0.26
CA ASP A 244 -5.77 17.71 1.51
C ASP A 244 -6.99 16.78 1.35
N ILE A 245 -7.71 16.87 0.22
CA ILE A 245 -8.79 15.92 -0.12
C ILE A 245 -8.24 14.49 -0.15
N PHE A 246 -7.14 14.29 -0.86
CA PHE A 246 -6.54 12.99 -1.04
C PHE A 246 -6.00 12.40 0.28
N THR A 247 -5.25 13.19 1.05
CA THR A 247 -4.68 12.73 2.33
C THR A 247 -5.74 12.43 3.37
N SER A 248 -6.87 13.16 3.35
CA SER A 248 -8.05 12.84 4.17
C SER A 248 -8.63 11.46 3.82
N ALA A 249 -8.69 11.11 2.51
CA ALA A 249 -9.14 9.79 2.09
C ALA A 249 -8.17 8.69 2.53
N LEU A 250 -6.87 8.90 2.39
CA LEU A 250 -5.84 7.98 2.87
C LEU A 250 -5.98 7.70 4.37
N SER A 251 -6.17 8.73 5.17
CA SER A 251 -6.32 8.58 6.63
C SER A 251 -7.50 7.69 7.02
N ASP A 252 -8.65 7.86 6.36
CA ASP A 252 -9.85 7.06 6.63
C ASP A 252 -9.69 5.61 6.12
N PHE A 253 -9.07 5.43 4.95
CA PHE A 253 -8.74 4.10 4.45
C PHE A 253 -7.84 3.35 5.43
N ALA A 254 -6.74 3.98 5.86
CA ALA A 254 -5.82 3.39 6.82
C ALA A 254 -6.52 2.99 8.11
N LYS A 255 -7.37 3.87 8.66
CA LYS A 255 -8.20 3.57 9.84
C LYS A 255 -9.08 2.35 9.59
N THR A 256 -9.76 2.30 8.45
CA THR A 256 -10.67 1.20 8.10
C THR A 256 -9.94 -0.14 7.99
N VAL A 257 -8.75 -0.15 7.36
CA VAL A 257 -7.93 -1.37 7.31
C VAL A 257 -7.49 -1.79 8.71
N ARG A 258 -7.04 -0.85 9.54
CA ARG A 258 -6.53 -1.13 10.89
C ARG A 258 -7.59 -1.60 11.89
N GLU A 259 -8.87 -1.42 11.60
CA GLU A 259 -9.97 -2.06 12.34
C GLU A 259 -9.95 -3.61 12.23
N ILE A 260 -9.31 -4.16 11.18
CA ILE A 260 -9.32 -5.59 10.85
C ILE A 260 -7.89 -6.16 10.82
N ASP A 261 -6.99 -5.47 10.15
CA ASP A 261 -5.59 -5.88 9.96
C ASP A 261 -4.64 -4.88 10.61
N GLY A 262 -4.16 -5.24 11.80
CA GLY A 262 -3.24 -4.40 12.58
C GLY A 262 -1.78 -4.44 12.10
N HIS A 263 -1.40 -5.34 11.18
CA HIS A 263 0.00 -5.71 10.98
C HIS A 263 0.55 -5.38 9.60
N ARG A 264 -0.20 -5.70 8.52
CA ARG A 264 0.33 -5.57 7.16
C ARG A 264 0.65 -4.13 6.82
N ILE A 265 1.64 -3.98 5.95
CA ILE A 265 2.00 -2.66 5.40
C ILE A 265 0.82 -2.04 4.66
N LEU A 266 0.77 -0.71 4.71
CA LEU A 266 -0.16 0.12 3.95
C LEU A 266 0.62 0.92 2.92
N LEU A 267 0.14 0.90 1.69
CA LEU A 267 0.74 1.56 0.54
C LEU A 267 -0.22 2.59 -0.03
N THR A 268 0.32 3.68 -0.56
CA THR A 268 -0.51 4.74 -1.13
C THR A 268 -0.73 4.59 -2.63
N GLY A 269 0.17 3.88 -3.34
CA GLY A 269 0.22 3.77 -4.79
C GLY A 269 0.59 5.07 -5.49
N ASN A 270 1.37 5.92 -4.84
CA ASN A 270 1.70 7.24 -5.38
C ASN A 270 2.94 7.22 -6.27
N SER A 271 2.88 8.05 -7.30
CA SER A 271 4.05 8.46 -8.07
C SER A 271 4.92 9.44 -7.26
N ILE A 272 6.12 9.77 -7.78
CA ILE A 272 6.90 10.90 -7.24
C ILE A 272 6.06 12.18 -7.27
N PRO A 273 6.26 13.13 -6.33
CA PRO A 273 5.64 14.45 -6.40
C PRO A 273 5.94 15.13 -7.74
N ARG A 274 4.93 15.79 -8.31
CA ARG A 274 5.12 16.57 -9.54
C ARG A 274 6.12 17.70 -9.33
N PHE A 275 6.74 18.16 -10.41
CA PHE A 275 7.79 19.18 -10.45
C PHE A 275 7.52 20.43 -9.60
N SER A 276 6.27 20.82 -9.46
CA SER A 276 5.83 22.05 -8.80
C SER A 276 4.87 21.76 -7.64
N ALA A 277 4.91 20.57 -7.07
CA ALA A 277 3.90 20.12 -6.12
C ALA A 277 3.83 21.00 -4.87
N TYR A 278 4.97 21.40 -4.32
CA TYR A 278 5.03 22.25 -3.14
C TYR A 278 4.49 23.65 -3.43
N HIS A 279 4.99 24.31 -4.48
CA HIS A 279 4.55 25.65 -4.86
C HIS A 279 3.07 25.68 -5.24
N MET A 280 2.58 24.69 -5.96
CA MET A 280 1.17 24.58 -6.29
C MET A 280 0.28 24.41 -5.06
N GLN A 281 0.69 23.58 -4.11
CA GLN A 281 -0.07 23.31 -2.92
C GLN A 281 -0.05 24.48 -1.93
N THR A 282 1.08 25.17 -1.79
CA THR A 282 1.27 26.23 -0.78
C THR A 282 1.00 27.64 -1.31
N GLU A 283 1.38 27.92 -2.56
CA GLU A 283 1.37 29.25 -3.14
C GLU A 283 0.38 29.42 -4.29
N ARG A 284 -0.24 28.31 -4.75
CA ARG A 284 -1.18 28.27 -5.88
C ARG A 284 -0.58 28.79 -7.19
N ARG A 285 0.72 28.70 -7.35
CA ARG A 285 1.44 29.08 -8.57
C ARG A 285 2.52 28.06 -8.91
N PRO A 286 2.81 27.84 -10.20
CA PRO A 286 3.89 26.93 -10.60
C PRO A 286 5.26 27.54 -10.29
N GLY A 287 6.21 26.70 -9.92
CA GLY A 287 7.61 27.03 -9.66
C GLY A 287 8.41 25.76 -9.41
N PRO A 288 9.72 25.73 -9.68
CA PRO A 288 10.54 24.55 -9.43
C PRO A 288 10.72 24.33 -7.93
N ASP A 289 10.33 23.17 -7.44
CA ASP A 289 10.54 22.79 -6.06
C ASP A 289 12.03 22.54 -5.78
N SER A 290 12.52 22.94 -4.60
CA SER A 290 13.82 22.51 -4.11
C SER A 290 13.79 21.01 -3.72
N ARG A 291 14.96 20.44 -3.42
CA ARG A 291 15.04 19.05 -2.92
C ARG A 291 14.28 18.86 -1.61
N GLU A 292 14.37 19.84 -0.73
CA GLU A 292 13.71 19.84 0.58
C GLU A 292 12.19 19.98 0.42
N GLN A 293 11.74 20.83 -0.52
CA GLN A 293 10.33 20.99 -0.86
C GLN A 293 9.76 19.71 -1.49
N PHE A 294 10.51 19.09 -2.40
CA PHE A 294 10.17 17.79 -2.97
C PHE A 294 10.05 16.72 -1.88
N ALA A 295 11.04 16.59 -0.98
CA ALA A 295 11.01 15.64 0.13
C ALA A 295 9.82 15.90 1.07
N THR A 296 9.49 17.17 1.33
CA THR A 296 8.31 17.56 2.10
C THR A 296 7.02 17.06 1.45
N MET A 297 6.86 17.27 0.15
CA MET A 297 5.68 16.81 -0.59
C MET A 297 5.63 15.29 -0.71
N LEU A 298 6.78 14.62 -0.88
CA LEU A 298 6.86 13.17 -0.90
C LEU A 298 6.31 12.57 0.40
N LEU A 299 6.73 13.10 1.55
CA LEU A 299 6.22 12.63 2.84
C LEU A 299 4.77 13.04 3.09
N ARG A 300 4.35 14.23 2.67
CA ARG A 300 2.96 14.68 2.81
C ARG A 300 2.00 13.82 2.00
N GLN A 301 2.40 13.39 0.81
CA GLN A 301 1.61 12.51 -0.05
C GLN A 301 1.70 11.03 0.37
N ASN A 302 2.64 10.68 1.27
CA ASN A 302 2.76 9.37 1.90
C ASN A 302 2.68 9.49 3.43
N PRO A 303 1.52 9.92 3.99
CA PRO A 303 1.39 10.23 5.41
C PRO A 303 1.52 8.97 6.30
N GLY A 304 1.66 9.14 7.62
CA GLY A 304 1.44 8.03 8.54
C GLY A 304 -0.05 7.60 8.56
N PRO A 305 -0.34 6.31 8.75
CA PRO A 305 0.55 5.19 9.05
C PRO A 305 1.04 4.40 7.81
N PHE A 306 0.98 4.98 6.60
CA PHE A 306 1.49 4.33 5.40
C PHE A 306 3.01 4.13 5.51
N ASN A 307 3.45 2.94 5.29
CA ASN A 307 4.83 2.51 5.19
C ASN A 307 4.86 1.25 4.32
N PRO A 308 5.62 1.27 3.23
CA PRO A 308 6.67 2.21 2.80
C PRO A 308 6.16 3.56 2.25
N VAL A 309 7.08 4.51 2.01
CA VAL A 309 6.88 5.62 1.08
C VAL A 309 6.83 5.04 -0.32
N CYS A 310 5.78 5.34 -1.06
CA CYS A 310 5.55 4.84 -2.41
C CYS A 310 5.99 5.86 -3.45
N ILE A 311 6.63 5.38 -4.51
CA ILE A 311 6.95 6.17 -5.69
C ILE A 311 6.80 5.34 -6.97
N HIS A 312 6.44 6.00 -8.07
CA HIS A 312 6.58 5.47 -9.43
C HIS A 312 7.65 6.27 -10.15
N THR A 313 8.45 5.61 -10.96
CA THR A 313 9.58 6.21 -11.65
C THR A 313 9.67 5.76 -13.10
N ALA A 314 10.31 6.60 -13.91
CA ALA A 314 10.67 6.25 -15.28
C ALA A 314 12.19 6.39 -15.44
N PRO A 315 12.85 5.58 -16.27
CA PRO A 315 14.25 5.80 -16.59
C PRO A 315 14.41 7.14 -17.31
N VAL A 316 15.42 7.89 -16.89
CA VAL A 316 16.09 9.04 -17.55
C VAL A 316 15.23 10.20 -18.05
N SER A 317 14.13 10.01 -18.77
CA SER A 317 13.44 11.09 -19.51
C SER A 317 12.44 11.92 -18.71
N ALA A 318 12.09 11.47 -17.50
CA ALA A 318 11.08 12.10 -16.64
C ALA A 318 11.61 12.43 -15.25
N LEU A 319 12.93 12.55 -15.10
CA LEU A 319 13.53 12.85 -13.81
C LEU A 319 13.26 14.30 -13.41
N PRO A 320 12.95 14.55 -12.13
CA PRO A 320 12.72 15.90 -11.65
C PRO A 320 13.96 16.76 -11.82
N HIS A 321 13.74 18.01 -12.17
CA HIS A 321 14.79 19.02 -12.26
C HIS A 321 14.76 19.85 -10.98
N PHE A 322 15.72 19.62 -10.09
CA PHE A 322 15.88 20.44 -8.91
C PHE A 322 16.79 21.62 -9.24
N ALA A 323 16.32 22.80 -8.95
CA ALA A 323 17.04 24.04 -9.20
C ALA A 323 17.45 24.21 -10.68
N LYS A 324 18.66 23.85 -11.07
CA LYS A 324 19.23 24.18 -12.39
C LYS A 324 19.75 22.99 -13.18
N ARG A 325 19.66 21.77 -12.66
CA ARG A 325 20.15 20.60 -13.37
C ARG A 325 19.27 19.37 -13.16
N PRO A 326 19.18 18.47 -14.14
CA PRO A 326 18.57 17.16 -13.94
C PRO A 326 19.39 16.36 -12.94
N VAL A 327 18.72 15.45 -12.21
CA VAL A 327 19.37 14.46 -11.34
C VAL A 327 19.48 13.13 -12.07
N SER A 328 20.47 12.31 -11.69
CA SER A 328 20.53 10.93 -12.16
C SER A 328 19.45 10.08 -11.48
N TYR A 329 19.13 8.92 -12.07
CA TYR A 329 18.19 7.98 -11.45
C TYR A 329 18.62 7.57 -10.04
N ASN A 330 19.89 7.20 -9.86
CA ASN A 330 20.43 6.87 -8.54
C ASN A 330 20.34 8.02 -7.54
N GLU A 331 20.59 9.27 -7.96
CA GLU A 331 20.45 10.46 -7.10
C GLU A 331 18.99 10.69 -6.69
N LEU A 332 18.02 10.49 -7.59
CA LEU A 332 16.60 10.57 -7.26
C LEU A 332 16.24 9.53 -6.20
N ILE A 333 16.64 8.28 -6.38
CA ILE A 333 16.36 7.22 -5.40
C ILE A 333 17.02 7.52 -4.06
N GLN A 334 18.25 8.03 -4.05
CA GLN A 334 18.93 8.45 -2.84
C GLN A 334 18.17 9.56 -2.08
N ILE A 335 17.63 10.54 -2.78
CA ILE A 335 16.79 11.61 -2.19
C ILE A 335 15.53 11.01 -1.57
N CYS A 336 14.83 10.13 -2.30
CA CYS A 336 13.60 9.49 -1.82
C CYS A 336 13.85 8.60 -0.60
N VAL A 337 14.92 7.80 -0.61
CA VAL A 337 15.33 6.96 0.55
C VAL A 337 15.70 7.83 1.75
N GLY A 338 16.42 8.94 1.52
CA GLY A 338 16.76 9.90 2.58
C GLY A 338 15.52 10.50 3.23
N ALA A 339 14.56 10.94 2.43
CA ALA A 339 13.27 11.45 2.90
C ALA A 339 12.48 10.36 3.68
N ALA A 340 12.36 9.15 3.14
CA ALA A 340 11.66 8.05 3.81
C ALA A 340 12.29 7.74 5.18
N ARG A 341 13.61 7.59 5.24
CA ARG A 341 14.35 7.32 6.51
C ARG A 341 14.16 8.42 7.55
N SER A 342 14.12 9.70 7.13
CA SER A 342 13.88 10.81 8.08
C SER A 342 12.52 10.72 8.78
N ALA A 343 11.57 10.00 8.18
CA ALA A 343 10.25 9.72 8.74
C ALA A 343 10.13 8.29 9.33
N SER A 344 11.24 7.58 9.54
CA SER A 344 11.26 6.18 9.97
C SER A 344 10.41 5.27 9.07
N LYS A 345 10.56 5.45 7.76
CA LYS A 345 9.89 4.66 6.73
C LYS A 345 10.90 4.04 5.78
N SER A 346 10.52 2.94 5.14
CA SER A 346 11.21 2.39 3.97
C SER A 346 10.72 3.04 2.68
N LEU A 347 11.34 2.67 1.56
CA LEU A 347 10.93 3.08 0.22
C LEU A 347 10.43 1.87 -0.58
N SER A 348 9.33 2.06 -1.31
CA SER A 348 8.84 1.17 -2.37
C SER A 348 8.82 1.91 -3.71
N ILE A 349 9.45 1.35 -4.72
CA ILE A 349 9.30 1.77 -6.11
C ILE A 349 8.21 0.89 -6.72
N GLU A 350 6.94 1.29 -6.57
CA GLU A 350 5.81 0.43 -6.94
C GLU A 350 5.64 0.29 -8.45
N GLU A 351 6.15 1.27 -9.21
CA GLU A 351 6.28 1.16 -10.65
C GLU A 351 7.61 1.71 -11.13
N PHE A 352 8.37 0.89 -11.87
CA PHE A 352 9.41 1.38 -12.75
C PHE A 352 9.17 0.86 -14.16
N ILE A 353 9.12 1.78 -15.12
CA ILE A 353 8.87 1.42 -16.53
C ILE A 353 10.19 1.04 -17.21
N THR A 354 10.07 0.13 -18.18
CA THR A 354 11.24 -0.37 -18.94
C THR A 354 11.51 0.44 -20.19
N CYS A 355 10.54 1.24 -20.61
CA CYS A 355 10.59 2.03 -21.82
C CYS A 355 9.87 3.35 -21.60
N PRO A 356 10.40 4.50 -22.02
CA PRO A 356 9.73 5.78 -21.89
C PRO A 356 8.33 5.77 -22.53
N PRO A 357 7.36 6.52 -21.99
CA PRO A 357 6.02 6.58 -22.52
C PRO A 357 6.01 6.97 -24.01
N LYS A 358 5.15 6.33 -24.78
CA LYS A 358 4.97 6.57 -26.23
C LYS A 358 6.23 6.26 -27.09
N THR A 359 7.15 5.47 -26.56
CA THR A 359 8.35 5.03 -27.25
C THR A 359 8.33 3.50 -27.39
N GLU A 360 8.70 2.97 -28.54
CA GLU A 360 8.98 1.56 -28.67
C GLU A 360 10.45 1.31 -28.38
N CYS A 361 10.73 0.39 -27.47
CA CYS A 361 12.08 0.02 -27.09
C CYS A 361 12.38 -1.43 -27.49
N SER A 362 13.59 -1.66 -27.97
CA SER A 362 14.09 -3.02 -28.13
C SER A 362 14.21 -3.73 -26.79
N VAL A 363 14.21 -5.05 -26.80
CA VAL A 363 14.46 -5.86 -25.58
C VAL A 363 15.79 -5.50 -24.93
N ALA A 364 16.84 -5.25 -25.75
CA ALA A 364 18.13 -4.83 -25.26
C ALA A 364 18.07 -3.49 -24.50
N THR A 365 17.35 -2.50 -25.02
CA THR A 365 17.13 -1.20 -24.34
C THR A 365 16.36 -1.37 -23.04
N ARG A 366 15.33 -2.22 -23.02
CA ARG A 366 14.58 -2.54 -21.78
C ARG A 366 15.50 -3.18 -20.74
N GLY A 367 16.34 -4.13 -21.14
CA GLY A 367 17.31 -4.76 -20.27
C GLY A 367 18.32 -3.77 -19.69
N GLN A 368 18.82 -2.82 -20.47
CA GLN A 368 19.70 -1.75 -19.98
C GLN A 368 19.02 -0.88 -18.93
N ASN A 369 17.78 -0.43 -19.20
CA ASN A 369 16.99 0.38 -18.26
C ASN A 369 16.71 -0.39 -16.95
N VAL A 370 16.34 -1.66 -17.04
CA VAL A 370 16.13 -2.50 -15.85
C VAL A 370 17.42 -2.65 -15.04
N ASN A 371 18.57 -2.87 -15.67
CA ASN A 371 19.84 -2.95 -14.97
C ASN A 371 20.20 -1.66 -14.23
N GLU A 372 19.95 -0.48 -14.82
CA GLU A 372 20.17 0.80 -14.15
C GLU A 372 19.29 0.92 -12.89
N VAL A 373 18.00 0.55 -13.00
CA VAL A 373 17.07 0.55 -11.88
C VAL A 373 17.50 -0.43 -10.79
N LEU A 374 17.84 -1.66 -11.14
CA LEU A 374 18.28 -2.68 -10.18
C LEU A 374 19.59 -2.28 -9.47
N ALA A 375 20.51 -1.63 -10.18
CA ALA A 375 21.73 -1.09 -9.58
C ALA A 375 21.42 0.01 -8.55
N ALA A 376 20.50 0.93 -8.86
CA ALA A 376 20.06 1.98 -7.93
C ALA A 376 19.32 1.40 -6.71
N ILE A 377 18.46 0.39 -6.91
CA ILE A 377 17.76 -0.34 -5.84
C ILE A 377 18.78 -0.95 -4.87
N GLN A 378 19.79 -1.64 -5.41
CA GLN A 378 20.82 -2.27 -4.60
C GLN A 378 21.69 -1.24 -3.86
N ALA A 379 22.14 -0.18 -4.54
CA ALA A 379 23.01 0.85 -3.97
C ALA A 379 22.35 1.60 -2.81
N ASN A 380 21.02 1.78 -2.85
CA ASN A 380 20.26 2.55 -1.87
C ASN A 380 19.47 1.67 -0.87
N ASN A 381 19.58 0.35 -0.95
CA ASN A 381 18.84 -0.60 -0.11
C ASN A 381 17.31 -0.35 -0.14
N VAL A 382 16.73 -0.20 -1.32
CA VAL A 382 15.28 -0.06 -1.50
C VAL A 382 14.58 -1.35 -1.07
N SER A 383 13.52 -1.24 -0.27
CA SER A 383 12.88 -2.44 0.29
C SER A 383 12.05 -3.21 -0.72
N LEU A 384 11.22 -2.52 -1.50
CA LEU A 384 10.36 -3.13 -2.52
C LEU A 384 10.50 -2.36 -3.83
N ALA A 385 10.40 -3.09 -4.93
CA ALA A 385 10.24 -2.49 -6.26
C ALA A 385 9.41 -3.40 -7.15
N SER A 386 8.70 -2.86 -8.14
CA SER A 386 7.91 -3.63 -9.10
C SER A 386 8.06 -3.06 -10.49
N VAL A 387 8.38 -3.93 -11.46
CA VAL A 387 8.45 -3.52 -12.87
C VAL A 387 7.05 -3.31 -13.43
N TRP A 388 6.87 -2.28 -14.24
CA TRP A 388 5.68 -2.09 -15.06
C TRP A 388 5.93 -2.67 -16.45
N VAL A 389 5.20 -3.64 -16.94
CA VAL A 389 4.07 -4.36 -16.41
C VAL A 389 4.10 -5.81 -16.92
N TYR A 390 3.77 -6.77 -16.09
CA TYR A 390 3.66 -8.18 -16.47
C TYR A 390 2.28 -8.49 -17.05
N GLY A 391 2.25 -9.20 -18.13
CA GLY A 391 1.04 -9.77 -18.72
C GLY A 391 0.18 -8.81 -19.54
N ARG A 392 -0.34 -7.78 -18.98
CA ARG A 392 -1.27 -6.72 -19.46
C ARG A 392 -1.77 -6.83 -20.92
N LYS A 393 -2.25 -8.00 -21.27
CA LYS A 393 -2.73 -8.32 -22.62
C LYS A 393 -4.00 -7.53 -23.01
N LEU A 394 -4.83 -7.17 -22.02
CA LEU A 394 -6.09 -6.45 -22.25
C LEU A 394 -5.91 -5.00 -22.72
N LEU A 395 -4.78 -4.38 -22.45
CA LEU A 395 -4.59 -2.94 -22.67
C LEU A 395 -3.49 -2.63 -23.69
N HIS A 396 -2.85 -3.65 -24.30
CA HIS A 396 -1.77 -3.47 -25.28
C HIS A 396 -0.71 -2.45 -24.83
N ASP A 397 -0.26 -2.57 -23.55
CA ASP A 397 0.72 -1.65 -22.99
C ASP A 397 2.09 -1.88 -23.65
N PRO A 398 2.75 -0.85 -24.18
CA PRO A 398 4.06 -0.99 -24.82
C PRO A 398 5.16 -1.45 -23.84
N ASN A 399 4.93 -1.38 -22.53
CA ASN A 399 5.82 -1.89 -21.50
C ASN A 399 5.50 -3.32 -21.06
N SER A 400 4.55 -4.01 -21.71
CA SER A 400 4.22 -5.39 -21.38
C SER A 400 5.44 -6.30 -21.45
N LEU A 401 5.59 -7.14 -20.44
CA LEU A 401 6.61 -8.18 -20.31
C LEU A 401 5.91 -9.52 -20.14
N SER A 402 6.43 -10.55 -20.78
CA SER A 402 5.89 -11.91 -20.70
C SER A 402 7.01 -12.94 -20.68
N PHE A 403 6.77 -14.10 -20.06
CA PHE A 403 7.65 -15.26 -20.21
C PHE A 403 7.42 -16.02 -21.53
N ASP A 404 6.38 -15.65 -22.28
CA ASP A 404 5.97 -16.34 -23.50
C ASP A 404 6.46 -15.63 -24.78
N ASP A 405 7.30 -14.58 -24.64
CA ASP A 405 7.87 -13.83 -25.77
C ASP A 405 9.33 -13.44 -25.51
N ASP A 406 9.93 -12.63 -26.38
CA ASP A 406 11.32 -12.20 -26.31
C ASP A 406 11.66 -11.32 -25.09
N THR A 407 10.63 -10.75 -24.44
CA THR A 407 10.81 -9.97 -23.19
C THR A 407 11.04 -10.85 -21.96
N ALA A 408 10.93 -12.17 -22.08
CA ALA A 408 11.23 -13.13 -20.99
C ALA A 408 12.61 -12.89 -20.38
N SER A 409 13.60 -12.54 -21.19
CA SER A 409 14.96 -12.23 -20.73
C SER A 409 15.01 -11.07 -19.73
N VAL A 410 14.13 -10.07 -19.87
CA VAL A 410 14.02 -8.93 -18.94
C VAL A 410 13.46 -9.37 -17.58
N LEU A 411 12.46 -10.25 -17.57
CA LEU A 411 11.90 -10.83 -16.35
C LEU A 411 12.92 -11.77 -15.66
N GLN A 412 13.69 -12.54 -16.43
CA GLN A 412 14.76 -13.39 -15.91
C GLN A 412 15.85 -12.57 -15.20
N MET A 413 16.22 -11.40 -15.72
CA MET A 413 17.16 -10.49 -15.05
C MET A 413 16.67 -10.08 -13.66
N ILE A 414 15.36 -9.81 -13.50
CA ILE A 414 14.75 -9.49 -12.20
C ILE A 414 14.81 -10.69 -11.26
N GLY A 415 14.48 -11.88 -11.75
CA GLY A 415 14.55 -13.11 -10.97
C GLY A 415 15.97 -13.44 -10.51
N ASP A 416 16.95 -13.28 -11.39
CA ASP A 416 18.37 -13.47 -11.07
C ASP A 416 18.87 -12.47 -10.03
N PHE A 417 18.40 -11.23 -10.11
CA PHE A 417 18.67 -10.20 -9.11
C PHE A 417 18.10 -10.60 -7.74
N ASN A 418 16.83 -11.00 -7.67
CA ASN A 418 16.19 -11.44 -6.43
C ASN A 418 16.94 -12.61 -5.78
N ARG A 419 17.31 -13.62 -6.57
CA ARG A 419 18.06 -14.79 -6.09
C ARG A 419 19.40 -14.41 -5.46
N LYS A 420 20.12 -13.48 -6.07
CA LYS A 420 21.41 -12.99 -5.54
C LYS A 420 21.24 -12.06 -4.34
N TRP A 421 20.14 -11.31 -4.29
CA TRP A 421 19.92 -10.30 -3.26
C TRP A 421 19.36 -10.88 -1.96
N SER A 422 18.54 -11.93 -2.05
CA SER A 422 18.02 -12.67 -0.89
C SER A 422 19.07 -13.47 -0.11
N LEU A 423 20.26 -13.67 -0.70
CA LEU A 423 21.38 -14.39 -0.07
C LEU A 423 22.33 -13.45 0.73
N ARG A 424 22.06 -12.17 0.78
CA ARG A 424 22.83 -11.14 1.50
C ARG A 424 22.05 -10.55 2.65
#